data_dcbf210b8b7a0585d6acfa1c2b57a81f
#
_entry.id   dcbf210b8b7a0585d6acfa1c2b57a81f
#
_cell.length_a   1.000
_cell.length_b   1.000
_cell.length_c   1.000
_cell.angle_alpha   90.00
_cell.angle_beta   90.00
_cell.angle_gamma   90.00
#
_symmetry.space_group_name_H-M   'P 1'
#
loop_
_entity.id
_entity.type
_entity.pdbx_description
1 polymer ?
#
loop_
_entity_poly.entity_id
_entity_poly.type
_entity_poly.pdbx_seq_one_letter_code
_entity_poly.pdbx_strand_id
1 'polypeptide(L)'
;MKKLILFLTCIVLTVCLLSCNINSYSALGLVRLEKDNYCSASFEYLKGRIVLTPRYTLASEGTIHYKVTLEEGEINLYYKDLGSEWLICNVKAGQTVDETGWYIEKGKITVIIETVSPAKGKVEVYLTNEYPS
;
A
#
# COMPACT_ATOMS: atom_id res chain seq x y z
N MET A 1 12.20 11.63 42.63
CA MET A 1 11.03 12.09 41.84
C MET A 1 11.40 12.57 40.44
N LYS A 2 12.38 13.44 40.29
CA LYS A 2 12.78 13.98 38.97
C LYS A 2 13.28 12.88 38.00
N LYS A 3 14.00 11.85 38.47
CA LYS A 3 14.48 10.72 37.65
C LYS A 3 13.37 9.81 37.16
N LEU A 4 12.30 9.63 37.93
CA LEU A 4 11.17 8.78 37.56
C LEU A 4 10.32 9.45 36.46
N ILE A 5 10.12 10.75 36.54
CA ILE A 5 9.38 11.54 35.54
C ILE A 5 10.14 11.55 34.21
N LEU A 6 11.47 11.69 34.23
CA LEU A 6 12.31 11.65 33.03
C LEU A 6 12.25 10.29 32.34
N PHE A 7 12.28 9.20 33.13
CA PHE A 7 12.19 7.84 32.61
C PHE A 7 10.83 7.55 31.98
N LEU A 8 9.75 8.00 32.61
CA LEU A 8 8.39 7.86 32.10
C LEU A 8 8.20 8.62 30.79
N THR A 9 8.76 9.84 30.70
CA THR A 9 8.70 10.67 29.49
C THR A 9 9.46 10.03 28.33
N CYS A 10 10.61 9.42 28.58
CA CYS A 10 11.36 8.68 27.55
C CYS A 10 10.60 7.46 27.03
N ILE A 11 9.91 6.71 27.90
CA ILE A 11 9.09 5.55 27.48
C ILE A 11 7.92 6.00 26.59
N VAL A 12 7.23 7.06 26.96
CA VAL A 12 6.11 7.60 26.18
C VAL A 12 6.60 8.09 24.80
N LEU A 13 7.73 8.79 24.75
CA LEU A 13 8.31 9.24 23.49
C LEU A 13 8.71 8.07 22.57
N THR A 14 9.29 7.02 23.13
CA THR A 14 9.71 5.82 22.38
C THR A 14 8.49 5.08 21.80
N VAL A 15 7.41 4.95 22.57
CA VAL A 15 6.15 4.34 22.11
C VAL A 15 5.52 5.18 20.98
N CYS A 16 5.54 6.50 21.07
CA CYS A 16 5.04 7.38 20.00
C CYS A 16 5.86 7.24 18.71
N LEU A 17 7.18 7.09 18.79
CA LEU A 17 8.04 6.90 17.62
C LEU A 17 7.83 5.54 16.96
N LEU A 18 7.55 4.49 17.73
CA LEU A 18 7.26 3.14 17.21
C LEU A 18 5.87 3.06 16.55
N SER A 19 4.89 3.84 17.00
CA SER A 19 3.55 3.86 16.42
C SER A 19 3.46 4.66 15.12
N CYS A 20 4.42 5.55 14.82
CA CYS A 20 4.42 6.38 13.61
C CYS A 20 4.86 5.63 12.34
N ASN A 21 5.37 4.39 12.43
CA ASN A 21 5.93 3.65 11.30
C ASN A 21 4.97 2.71 10.58
N ILE A 22 3.70 2.59 11.04
CA ILE A 22 2.77 1.58 10.52
C ILE A 22 1.51 2.28 10.01
N ASN A 23 1.32 2.66 8.83
CA ASN A 23 0.16 3.39 8.30
C ASN A 23 0.11 4.86 8.74
N SER A 24 0.92 5.67 8.13
CA SER A 24 0.86 7.12 8.32
C SER A 24 0.14 7.77 7.13
N TYR A 25 -1.18 7.91 7.22
CA TYR A 25 -1.94 8.59 6.18
C TYR A 25 -3.07 9.44 6.73
N SER A 26 -3.45 10.47 5.97
CA SER A 26 -4.70 11.22 6.13
C SER A 26 -5.56 10.96 4.90
N ALA A 27 -6.83 10.64 5.10
CA ALA A 27 -7.71 10.33 3.99
C ALA A 27 -9.13 10.83 4.23
N LEU A 28 -9.82 11.20 3.13
CA LEU A 28 -11.23 11.49 3.09
C LEU A 28 -11.88 10.58 2.04
N GLY A 29 -13.05 10.04 2.35
CA GLY A 29 -13.77 9.17 1.45
C GLY A 29 -13.01 7.89 1.08
N LEU A 30 -12.21 7.38 2.00
CA LEU A 30 -11.43 6.16 1.78
C LEU A 30 -12.33 4.93 1.88
N VAL A 31 -12.39 4.17 0.78
CA VAL A 31 -13.01 2.85 0.74
C VAL A 31 -11.94 1.83 0.44
N ARG A 32 -11.72 0.91 1.38
CA ARG A 32 -10.77 -0.19 1.25
C ARG A 32 -11.53 -1.49 1.07
N LEU A 33 -11.05 -2.33 0.16
CA LEU A 33 -11.58 -3.65 -0.06
C LEU A 33 -10.43 -4.66 -0.14
N GLU A 34 -10.45 -5.66 0.71
CA GLU A 34 -9.45 -6.71 0.75
C GLU A 34 -10.18 -8.06 0.68
N LYS A 35 -10.06 -8.73 -0.46
CA LYS A 35 -10.61 -10.06 -0.72
C LYS A 35 -9.48 -11.05 -0.96
N ASP A 36 -9.81 -12.28 -1.31
CA ASP A 36 -8.84 -13.36 -1.42
C ASP A 36 -7.68 -13.01 -2.34
N ASN A 37 -7.92 -12.75 -3.61
CA ASN A 37 -6.87 -12.43 -4.59
C ASN A 37 -7.00 -11.00 -5.14
N TYR A 38 -7.67 -10.13 -4.41
CA TYR A 38 -8.00 -8.78 -4.85
C TYR A 38 -7.92 -7.82 -3.70
N CYS A 39 -7.36 -6.65 -3.95
CA CYS A 39 -7.47 -5.53 -3.03
C CYS A 39 -7.65 -4.23 -3.81
N SER A 40 -8.34 -3.30 -3.21
CA SER A 40 -8.54 -1.98 -3.79
C SER A 40 -8.62 -0.89 -2.73
N ALA A 41 -8.32 0.32 -3.15
CA ALA A 41 -8.56 1.52 -2.38
C ALA A 41 -9.08 2.61 -3.31
N SER A 42 -10.17 3.25 -2.94
CA SER A 42 -10.65 4.47 -3.60
C SER A 42 -10.69 5.59 -2.56
N PHE A 43 -10.34 6.81 -2.98
CA PHE A 43 -10.19 7.93 -2.07
C PHE A 43 -10.52 9.25 -2.77
N GLU A 44 -11.22 10.11 -2.05
CA GLU A 44 -11.46 11.50 -2.45
C GLU A 44 -10.23 12.36 -2.15
N TYR A 45 -9.52 12.04 -1.08
CA TYR A 45 -8.28 12.68 -0.68
C TYR A 45 -7.42 11.64 0.04
N LEU A 46 -6.19 11.55 -0.37
CA LEU A 46 -5.18 10.72 0.30
C LEU A 46 -3.86 11.45 0.36
N LYS A 47 -3.27 11.48 1.55
CA LYS A 47 -1.89 11.93 1.76
C LYS A 47 -1.20 10.95 2.70
N GLY A 48 -0.10 10.37 2.27
CA GLY A 48 0.69 9.43 3.05
C GLY A 48 0.78 8.05 2.42
N ARG A 49 0.80 7.03 3.27
CA ARG A 49 1.08 5.65 2.87
C ARG A 49 0.00 4.71 3.40
N ILE A 50 -0.65 3.99 2.51
CA ILE A 50 -1.62 2.94 2.84
C ILE A 50 -1.03 1.57 2.52
N VAL A 51 -1.23 0.64 3.43
CA VAL A 51 -0.86 -0.77 3.26
C VAL A 51 -2.13 -1.60 3.07
N LEU A 52 -2.19 -2.32 1.95
CA LEU A 52 -3.27 -3.24 1.63
C LEU A 52 -2.73 -4.66 1.64
N THR A 53 -3.41 -5.56 2.33
CA THR A 53 -3.01 -6.95 2.39
C THR A 53 -4.14 -7.82 1.84
N PRO A 54 -4.02 -8.35 0.61
CA PRO A 54 -4.96 -9.36 0.13
C PRO A 54 -4.96 -10.56 1.06
N ARG A 55 -6.10 -11.16 1.27
CA ARG A 55 -6.24 -12.33 2.15
C ARG A 55 -5.66 -13.60 1.53
N TYR A 56 -5.47 -13.59 0.23
CA TYR A 56 -4.99 -14.74 -0.51
C TYR A 56 -3.47 -14.87 -0.40
N THR A 57 -3.05 -16.04 -0.03
CA THR A 57 -1.65 -16.44 -0.11
C THR A 57 -1.48 -17.26 -1.37
N LEU A 58 -0.62 -16.82 -2.27
CA LEU A 58 -0.35 -17.57 -3.48
C LEU A 58 0.30 -18.92 -3.16
N ALA A 59 -0.34 -19.99 -3.59
CA ALA A 59 0.19 -21.36 -3.42
C ALA A 59 1.36 -21.64 -4.37
N SER A 60 1.48 -20.88 -5.44
CA SER A 60 2.53 -20.98 -6.44
C SER A 60 2.89 -19.59 -6.95
N GLU A 61 3.90 -19.52 -7.80
CA GLU A 61 4.26 -18.28 -8.48
C GLU A 61 3.07 -17.72 -9.28
N GLY A 62 3.00 -16.41 -9.38
CA GLY A 62 1.91 -15.75 -10.07
C GLY A 62 2.29 -14.39 -10.60
N THR A 63 1.29 -13.63 -11.03
CA THR A 63 1.48 -12.28 -11.55
C THR A 63 0.57 -11.29 -10.85
N ILE A 64 1.00 -10.04 -10.83
CA ILE A 64 0.20 -8.91 -10.37
C ILE A 64 -0.42 -8.23 -11.59
N HIS A 65 -1.75 -8.14 -11.58
CA HIS A 65 -2.49 -7.25 -12.48
C HIS A 65 -2.93 -6.02 -11.67
N TYR A 66 -2.66 -4.84 -12.19
CA TYR A 66 -2.99 -3.60 -11.48
C TYR A 66 -3.66 -2.59 -12.40
N LYS A 67 -4.65 -1.91 -11.85
CA LYS A 67 -5.37 -0.82 -12.51
C LYS A 67 -5.40 0.38 -11.59
N VAL A 68 -4.88 1.50 -12.06
CA VAL A 68 -4.82 2.75 -11.33
C VAL A 68 -5.45 3.85 -12.17
N THR A 69 -6.42 4.55 -11.59
CA THR A 69 -7.03 5.74 -12.20
C THR A 69 -6.84 6.89 -11.21
N LEU A 70 -6.11 7.91 -11.60
CA LEU A 70 -5.80 9.04 -10.75
C LEU A 70 -6.36 10.33 -11.35
N GLU A 71 -7.21 11.02 -10.59
CA GLU A 71 -7.80 12.30 -10.98
C GLU A 71 -6.94 13.47 -10.53
N GLU A 72 -6.32 13.38 -9.35
CA GLU A 72 -5.48 14.43 -8.77
C GLU A 72 -4.25 13.79 -8.11
N GLY A 73 -3.14 14.52 -8.12
CA GLY A 73 -1.92 14.16 -7.40
C GLY A 73 -1.02 13.18 -8.13
N GLU A 74 -0.19 12.53 -7.37
CA GLU A 74 0.78 11.56 -7.85
C GLU A 74 0.99 10.48 -6.79
N ILE A 75 1.03 9.22 -7.21
CA ILE A 75 1.26 8.08 -6.32
C ILE A 75 2.35 7.16 -6.86
N ASN A 76 2.99 6.47 -5.94
CA ASN A 76 3.80 5.28 -6.21
C ASN A 76 3.07 4.05 -5.69
N LEU A 77 3.03 3.01 -6.49
CA LEU A 77 2.47 1.72 -6.13
C LEU A 77 3.62 0.73 -5.94
N TYR A 78 3.69 0.10 -4.77
CA TYR A 78 4.70 -0.90 -4.44
C TYR A 78 4.06 -2.23 -4.08
N TYR A 79 4.79 -3.30 -4.23
CA TYR A 79 4.49 -4.54 -3.53
C TYR A 79 5.65 -4.90 -2.58
N LYS A 80 5.31 -5.56 -1.50
CA LYS A 80 6.27 -6.04 -0.51
C LYS A 80 6.22 -7.55 -0.43
N ASP A 81 7.36 -8.17 -0.58
CA ASP A 81 7.57 -9.60 -0.54
C ASP A 81 8.83 -9.88 0.28
N LEU A 82 8.75 -10.79 1.26
CA LEU A 82 9.88 -11.25 2.07
C LEU A 82 10.76 -10.11 2.66
N GLY A 83 10.13 -8.98 3.00
CA GLY A 83 10.81 -7.84 3.59
C GLY A 83 11.38 -6.82 2.61
N SER A 84 11.32 -7.07 1.32
CA SER A 84 11.75 -6.13 0.28
C SER A 84 10.56 -5.44 -0.37
N GLU A 85 10.68 -4.14 -0.62
CA GLU A 85 9.69 -3.35 -1.35
C GLU A 85 10.15 -3.11 -2.79
N TRP A 86 9.23 -3.31 -3.73
CA TRP A 86 9.49 -3.15 -5.15
C TRP A 86 8.50 -2.17 -5.75
N LEU A 87 9.01 -1.16 -6.45
CA LEU A 87 8.16 -0.21 -7.16
C LEU A 87 7.51 -0.89 -8.36
N ILE A 88 6.17 -0.91 -8.39
CA ILE A 88 5.40 -1.41 -9.54
C ILE A 88 5.27 -0.31 -10.59
N CYS A 89 4.75 0.85 -10.20
CA CYS A 89 4.57 1.97 -11.09
C CYS A 89 4.45 3.30 -10.35
N ASN A 90 4.69 4.38 -11.08
CA ASN A 90 4.38 5.75 -10.66
C ASN A 90 3.24 6.26 -11.56
N VAL A 91 2.21 6.82 -10.96
CA VAL A 91 1.04 7.32 -11.68
C VAL A 91 0.79 8.78 -11.32
N LYS A 92 0.59 9.61 -12.32
CA LYS A 92 0.28 11.04 -12.19
C LYS A 92 -1.16 11.30 -12.55
N ALA A 93 -1.69 12.44 -12.09
CA ALA A 93 -3.05 12.87 -12.38
C ALA A 93 -3.36 12.86 -13.88
N GLY A 94 -4.55 12.36 -14.21
CA GLY A 94 -5.00 12.23 -15.59
C GLY A 94 -4.52 10.97 -16.31
N GLN A 95 -3.67 10.17 -15.66
CA GLN A 95 -3.22 8.88 -16.21
C GLN A 95 -4.11 7.75 -15.73
N THR A 96 -4.31 6.77 -16.60
CA THR A 96 -4.91 5.47 -16.27
C THR A 96 -3.92 4.40 -16.66
N VAL A 97 -3.58 3.55 -15.70
CA VAL A 97 -2.69 2.42 -15.91
C VAL A 97 -3.49 1.14 -15.69
N ASP A 98 -3.43 0.21 -16.64
CA ASP A 98 -4.10 -1.09 -16.56
C ASP A 98 -3.15 -2.11 -17.18
N GLU A 99 -2.36 -2.77 -16.34
CA GLU A 99 -1.28 -3.62 -16.81
C GLU A 99 -1.15 -4.89 -15.97
N THR A 100 -0.67 -5.94 -16.60
CA THR A 100 -0.24 -7.19 -15.96
C THR A 100 1.24 -7.33 -16.21
N GLY A 101 2.03 -7.44 -15.16
CA GLY A 101 3.43 -7.45 -15.50
C GLY A 101 4.41 -7.88 -14.45
N TRP A 102 4.06 -7.90 -13.22
CA TRP A 102 5.03 -8.28 -12.21
C TRP A 102 4.86 -9.74 -11.82
N TYR A 103 5.94 -10.45 -11.97
CA TYR A 103 6.10 -11.81 -11.52
C TYR A 103 6.32 -11.82 -10.01
N ILE A 104 5.57 -12.63 -9.30
CA ILE A 104 5.67 -12.74 -7.86
C ILE A 104 5.84 -14.18 -7.44
N GLU A 105 6.67 -14.40 -6.44
CA GLU A 105 6.86 -15.71 -5.83
C GLU A 105 5.65 -16.10 -4.98
N LYS A 106 5.55 -17.39 -4.67
CA LYS A 106 4.53 -17.89 -3.74
C LYS A 106 4.65 -17.22 -2.38
N GLY A 107 3.55 -17.00 -1.73
CA GLY A 107 3.50 -16.45 -0.38
C GLY A 107 2.55 -15.28 -0.25
N LYS A 108 2.63 -14.62 0.90
CA LYS A 108 1.80 -13.47 1.23
C LYS A 108 2.40 -12.20 0.66
N ILE A 109 1.57 -11.43 -0.02
CA ILE A 109 1.97 -10.18 -0.64
C ILE A 109 1.23 -9.02 0.02
N THR A 110 1.93 -7.93 0.19
CA THR A 110 1.40 -6.67 0.68
C THR A 110 1.55 -5.62 -0.42
N VAL A 111 0.48 -4.88 -0.68
CA VAL A 111 0.48 -3.79 -1.65
C VAL A 111 0.51 -2.47 -0.90
N ILE A 112 1.33 -1.56 -1.35
CA ILE A 112 1.55 -0.27 -0.69
C ILE A 112 1.27 0.86 -1.68
N ILE A 113 0.42 1.80 -1.27
CA ILE A 113 0.15 3.03 -2.01
C ILE A 113 0.78 4.18 -1.25
N GLU A 114 1.72 4.86 -1.85
CA GLU A 114 2.40 6.01 -1.25
C GLU A 114 2.19 7.24 -2.13
N THR A 115 1.69 8.33 -1.53
CA THR A 115 1.48 9.57 -2.26
C THR A 115 2.78 10.38 -2.34
N VAL A 116 3.08 10.87 -3.54
CA VAL A 116 4.12 11.89 -3.75
C VAL A 116 3.51 13.27 -3.50
N SER A 117 2.26 13.46 -3.92
CA SER A 117 1.44 14.63 -3.60
C SER A 117 0.01 14.16 -3.30
N PRO A 118 -0.79 14.96 -2.55
CA PRO A 118 -2.15 14.55 -2.21
C PRO A 118 -2.94 14.12 -3.43
N ALA A 119 -3.61 12.98 -3.33
CA ALA A 119 -4.17 12.27 -4.48
C ALA A 119 -5.66 11.99 -4.33
N LYS A 120 -6.34 11.91 -5.47
CA LYS A 120 -7.72 11.44 -5.61
C LYS A 120 -7.77 10.40 -6.73
N GLY A 121 -8.37 9.26 -6.45
CA GLY A 121 -8.49 8.21 -7.45
C GLY A 121 -8.80 6.84 -6.88
N LYS A 122 -8.48 5.81 -7.66
CA LYS A 122 -8.73 4.42 -7.33
C LYS A 122 -7.57 3.54 -7.75
N VAL A 123 -7.20 2.60 -6.89
CA VAL A 123 -6.20 1.57 -7.16
C VAL A 123 -6.84 0.21 -6.97
N GLU A 124 -6.69 -0.67 -7.95
CA GLU A 124 -7.16 -2.06 -7.92
C GLU A 124 -5.99 -2.99 -8.23
N VAL A 125 -5.83 -4.04 -7.45
CA VAL A 125 -4.77 -5.03 -7.64
C VAL A 125 -5.35 -6.44 -7.57
N TYR A 126 -5.05 -7.24 -8.58
CA TYR A 126 -5.42 -8.65 -8.67
C TYR A 126 -4.16 -9.51 -8.65
N LEU A 127 -4.22 -10.61 -7.93
CA LEU A 127 -3.18 -11.63 -7.91
C LEU A 127 -3.68 -12.86 -8.67
N THR A 128 -2.92 -13.32 -9.64
CA THR A 128 -3.28 -14.53 -10.41
C THR A 128 -2.14 -15.53 -10.41
N ASN A 129 -2.49 -16.82 -10.40
CA ASN A 129 -1.52 -17.91 -10.56
C ASN A 129 -1.26 -18.25 -12.04
N GLU A 130 -1.92 -17.54 -12.95
CA GLU A 130 -1.77 -17.79 -14.38
C GLU A 130 -0.68 -16.90 -14.97
N TYR A 131 0.16 -17.48 -15.79
CA TYR A 131 1.11 -16.71 -16.59
C TYR A 131 0.36 -16.01 -17.72
N PRO A 132 0.63 -14.75 -17.98
CA PRO A 132 0.15 -14.14 -19.22
C PRO A 132 0.81 -14.87 -20.38
N SER A 133 -0.01 -15.49 -21.18
CA SER A 133 0.40 -16.17 -22.42
C SER A 133 0.77 -15.14 -23.49
#